data_7b7a3cd747e6ebb9d8b493bbff452da4
#
_entry.id   7b7a3cd747e6ebb9d8b493bbff452da4
#
_cell.length_a   1.000
_cell.length_b   1.000
_cell.length_c   1.000
_cell.angle_alpha   90.00
_cell.angle_beta   90.00
_cell.angle_gamma   90.00
#
_symmetry.space_group_name_H-M   'P 1'
#
loop_
_entity.id
_entity.type
_entity.pdbx_description
1 polymer ?
#
loop_
_entity_poly.entity_id
_entity_poly.type
_entity_poly.pdbx_seq_one_letter_code
_entity_poly.pdbx_strand_id
1 'polypeptide(L)'
;MKRLLSILCSVGSLFAFAKDKNEIKEHFVAMRDGVKLYTMVSIPENSQKLPVIVIRSPYAQYTKKEVAKLMRRYRKSPQFGYALVVQHCRGTGKSEGEFIPYINEKNDGLDLLEWVRKQDFYNGEIYLSGGSYLASVQAAILNVPQPDIRGCFFAVQDSERYNIIYRNGFMRLKLHAGWYVNVYKIKSVKRTKKAARFETFPLAGITPKIFGEKAADFEEALLHPDRNDPFWKTPGYGGGEFSDALVNSQIPIMLIGSWHDIYISGMFDIWRKLTPEHKKKCVFIVTPFEHAYMRRRKGIHHSLTSPGGSPLELLPGKDLNYQWFDHVRGGALPEQIKKGEITRYQLFGGKWLTAPDVGSNSVVQKFYLSGKRTLSAIPVENGKISYDYDPRNPAEFKGGCDGVFGGVELQDAPNSRPDIISFVTDKFEKDMVLEGACKVKLHVSSTAPDSCFYARLSIVKPDGTLGLRHDIDSICRTNPEFKANGEAVIDLTMAPHNFKIARGEALRLDVSSSCWPFFQLHSNYKGNQALQTKTQVSRNTIITGKSFIEIPFSESGGEK
;
A
#
# COMPACT_ATOMS: atom_id res chain seq x y z
N MET A 1 41.27 -33.93 -62.54
CA MET A 1 40.99 -33.84 -61.09
C MET A 1 39.64 -33.17 -60.88
N LYS A 2 38.65 -33.97 -60.73
CA LYS A 2 37.24 -33.52 -60.66
C LYS A 2 36.82 -33.44 -59.19
N ARG A 3 36.30 -32.29 -58.74
CA ARG A 3 35.71 -32.12 -57.42
C ARG A 3 34.25 -32.56 -57.49
N LEU A 4 33.86 -33.51 -56.65
CA LEU A 4 32.44 -33.82 -56.36
C LEU A 4 31.92 -32.78 -55.39
N LEU A 5 30.81 -32.13 -55.79
CA LEU A 5 29.93 -31.36 -54.88
C LEU A 5 28.89 -32.32 -54.30
N SER A 6 28.90 -32.49 -52.98
CA SER A 6 27.80 -33.12 -52.25
C SER A 6 26.80 -32.05 -51.81
N ILE A 7 25.60 -32.10 -52.33
CA ILE A 7 24.47 -31.26 -51.93
C ILE A 7 23.83 -31.92 -50.70
N LEU A 8 24.02 -31.32 -49.53
CA LEU A 8 23.21 -31.60 -48.34
C LEU A 8 21.91 -30.76 -48.39
N CYS A 9 20.81 -31.40 -48.67
CA CYS A 9 19.48 -30.81 -48.40
C CYS A 9 19.25 -30.69 -46.90
N SER A 10 19.40 -29.49 -46.35
CA SER A 10 18.90 -29.16 -45.01
C SER A 10 17.38 -28.91 -45.08
N VAL A 11 16.60 -29.87 -44.63
CA VAL A 11 15.18 -29.67 -44.34
C VAL A 11 15.11 -28.79 -43.11
N GLY A 12 15.05 -27.50 -43.30
CA GLY A 12 14.70 -26.54 -42.28
C GLY A 12 13.21 -26.66 -42.00
N SER A 13 12.87 -27.32 -40.90
CA SER A 13 11.53 -27.25 -40.34
C SER A 13 11.24 -25.80 -39.93
N LEU A 14 10.59 -25.05 -40.82
CA LEU A 14 9.91 -23.81 -40.44
C LEU A 14 8.81 -24.16 -39.41
N PHE A 15 9.14 -24.10 -38.13
CA PHE A 15 8.11 -23.88 -37.12
C PHE A 15 7.60 -22.47 -37.33
N ALA A 16 6.57 -22.34 -38.16
CA ALA A 16 5.71 -21.17 -38.16
C ALA A 16 5.10 -21.09 -36.76
N PHE A 17 5.59 -20.16 -35.94
CA PHE A 17 4.87 -19.73 -34.75
C PHE A 17 3.50 -19.23 -35.22
N ALA A 18 2.51 -20.08 -35.16
CA ALA A 18 1.13 -19.73 -35.35
C ALA A 18 0.87 -18.53 -34.43
N LYS A 19 0.45 -17.41 -35.03
CA LYS A 19 0.09 -16.19 -34.32
C LYS A 19 -1.21 -16.53 -33.58
N ASP A 20 -1.06 -17.09 -32.36
CA ASP A 20 -2.17 -17.44 -31.48
C ASP A 20 -3.13 -16.27 -31.32
N LYS A 21 -4.18 -16.26 -32.10
CA LYS A 21 -5.31 -15.34 -31.95
C LYS A 21 -6.21 -15.87 -30.85
N ASN A 22 -5.91 -15.49 -29.59
CA ASN A 22 -6.91 -15.64 -28.52
C ASN A 22 -8.13 -14.81 -28.87
N GLU A 23 -9.23 -15.45 -29.11
CA GLU A 23 -10.51 -14.76 -29.19
C GLU A 23 -10.87 -14.27 -27.78
N ILE A 24 -11.09 -12.95 -27.66
CA ILE A 24 -11.65 -12.36 -26.45
C ILE A 24 -13.12 -12.12 -26.73
N LYS A 25 -13.97 -12.90 -26.06
CA LYS A 25 -15.41 -12.74 -26.10
C LYS A 25 -15.84 -11.65 -25.14
N GLU A 26 -16.71 -10.77 -25.59
CA GLU A 26 -17.29 -9.68 -24.80
C GLU A 26 -18.72 -10.04 -24.41
N HIS A 27 -19.06 -9.83 -23.15
CA HIS A 27 -20.36 -10.08 -22.58
C HIS A 27 -20.84 -8.86 -21.80
N PHE A 28 -22.13 -8.67 -21.74
CA PHE A 28 -22.79 -7.76 -20.81
C PHE A 28 -23.58 -8.62 -19.84
N VAL A 29 -22.97 -8.93 -18.69
CA VAL A 29 -23.54 -9.81 -17.68
C VAL A 29 -24.53 -9.03 -16.82
N ALA A 30 -25.79 -9.47 -16.82
CA ALA A 30 -26.82 -8.84 -15.99
C ALA A 30 -26.62 -9.21 -14.51
N MET A 31 -26.61 -8.20 -13.66
CA MET A 31 -26.63 -8.34 -12.20
C MET A 31 -28.07 -8.57 -11.73
N ARG A 32 -28.25 -8.93 -10.45
CA ARG A 32 -29.57 -9.21 -9.86
C ARG A 32 -30.58 -8.07 -9.97
N ASP A 33 -30.13 -6.84 -10.10
CA ASP A 33 -30.94 -5.63 -10.30
C ASP A 33 -31.11 -5.22 -11.77
N GLY A 34 -30.66 -6.06 -12.71
CA GLY A 34 -30.77 -5.85 -14.14
C GLY A 34 -29.68 -5.00 -14.77
N VAL A 35 -28.82 -4.33 -14.00
CA VAL A 35 -27.67 -3.56 -14.51
C VAL A 35 -26.68 -4.49 -15.18
N LYS A 36 -26.19 -4.14 -16.38
CA LYS A 36 -25.31 -4.99 -17.17
C LYS A 36 -23.86 -4.55 -17.05
N LEU A 37 -22.99 -5.49 -16.62
CA LEU A 37 -21.56 -5.22 -16.44
C LEU A 37 -20.75 -5.83 -17.58
N TYR A 38 -19.88 -5.01 -18.16
CA TYR A 38 -19.00 -5.39 -19.24
C TYR A 38 -17.95 -6.40 -18.77
N THR A 39 -17.97 -7.57 -19.38
CA THR A 39 -17.14 -8.72 -18.99
C THR A 39 -16.42 -9.27 -20.21
N MET A 40 -15.12 -9.42 -20.13
CA MET A 40 -14.27 -10.01 -21.16
C MET A 40 -13.86 -11.40 -20.73
N VAL A 41 -14.00 -12.37 -21.62
CA VAL A 41 -13.60 -13.76 -21.41
C VAL A 41 -12.56 -14.15 -22.44
N SER A 42 -11.44 -14.71 -21.98
CA SER A 42 -10.42 -15.27 -22.83
C SER A 42 -10.15 -16.73 -22.44
N ILE A 43 -10.25 -17.64 -23.39
CA ILE A 43 -10.08 -19.08 -23.22
C ILE A 43 -8.99 -19.54 -24.18
N PRO A 44 -8.03 -20.40 -23.75
CA PRO A 44 -7.08 -21.02 -24.66
C PRO A 44 -7.82 -21.88 -25.73
N GLU A 45 -7.32 -21.84 -26.97
CA GLU A 45 -7.87 -22.66 -28.05
C GLU A 45 -7.82 -24.16 -27.71
N ASN A 46 -8.79 -24.91 -28.20
CA ASN A 46 -8.92 -26.37 -28.00
C ASN A 46 -8.99 -26.82 -26.54
N SER A 47 -9.34 -25.92 -25.63
CA SER A 47 -9.49 -26.25 -24.21
C SER A 47 -10.92 -26.68 -23.92
N GLN A 48 -11.03 -27.72 -23.07
CA GLN A 48 -12.31 -28.12 -22.48
C GLN A 48 -12.61 -27.26 -21.25
N LYS A 49 -13.11 -27.83 -20.18
CA LYS A 49 -13.36 -27.15 -18.91
C LYS A 49 -12.05 -26.77 -18.21
N LEU A 50 -11.96 -25.50 -17.77
CA LEU A 50 -10.77 -24.92 -17.17
C LEU A 50 -11.08 -24.27 -15.82
N PRO A 51 -10.09 -24.18 -14.92
CA PRO A 51 -10.18 -23.28 -13.78
C PRO A 51 -10.23 -21.85 -14.27
N VAL A 52 -10.96 -20.99 -13.56
CA VAL A 52 -11.24 -19.62 -13.97
C VAL A 52 -10.53 -18.64 -13.06
N ILE A 53 -9.72 -17.76 -13.64
CA ILE A 53 -9.18 -16.60 -12.93
C ILE A 53 -10.13 -15.43 -13.13
N VAL A 54 -10.63 -14.86 -12.03
CA VAL A 54 -11.55 -13.73 -12.02
C VAL A 54 -10.82 -12.47 -11.58
N ILE A 55 -10.94 -11.41 -12.37
CA ILE A 55 -10.44 -10.07 -12.08
C ILE A 55 -11.58 -9.08 -12.23
N ARG A 56 -11.90 -8.31 -11.19
CA ARG A 56 -12.83 -7.19 -11.26
C ARG A 56 -12.08 -5.87 -11.06
N SER A 57 -12.41 -4.86 -11.86
CA SER A 57 -11.63 -3.62 -11.86
C SER A 57 -12.47 -2.38 -12.15
N PRO A 58 -12.29 -1.29 -11.39
CA PRO A 58 -12.89 0.01 -11.70
C PRO A 58 -12.06 0.76 -12.76
N TYR A 59 -10.91 0.24 -13.15
CA TYR A 59 -10.00 0.93 -14.04
C TYR A 59 -10.24 0.57 -15.50
N ALA A 60 -10.57 1.55 -16.33
CA ALA A 60 -10.81 1.38 -17.77
C ALA A 60 -9.56 0.96 -18.59
N GLN A 61 -8.41 0.80 -17.92
CA GLN A 61 -7.18 0.32 -18.55
C GLN A 61 -7.25 -1.16 -18.98
N TYR A 62 -8.16 -1.95 -18.41
CA TYR A 62 -8.39 -3.33 -18.83
C TYR A 62 -9.15 -3.36 -20.15
N THR A 63 -8.43 -3.08 -21.24
CA THR A 63 -8.90 -3.22 -22.62
C THR A 63 -8.70 -4.64 -23.12
N LYS A 64 -9.29 -5.01 -24.27
CA LYS A 64 -9.00 -6.28 -24.95
C LYS A 64 -7.49 -6.54 -25.10
N LYS A 65 -6.70 -5.50 -25.42
CA LYS A 65 -5.24 -5.61 -25.56
C LYS A 65 -4.57 -6.00 -24.24
N GLU A 66 -4.97 -5.41 -23.12
CA GLU A 66 -4.41 -5.76 -21.80
C GLU A 66 -4.88 -7.14 -21.33
N VAL A 67 -6.14 -7.51 -21.58
CA VAL A 67 -6.64 -8.86 -21.29
C VAL A 67 -5.88 -9.92 -22.12
N ALA A 68 -5.63 -9.68 -23.40
CA ALA A 68 -4.82 -10.57 -24.23
C ALA A 68 -3.37 -10.70 -23.70
N LYS A 69 -2.81 -9.61 -23.17
CA LYS A 69 -1.47 -9.61 -22.56
C LYS A 69 -1.44 -10.40 -21.25
N LEU A 70 -2.47 -10.26 -20.41
CA LEU A 70 -2.62 -11.07 -19.20
C LEU A 70 -2.74 -12.55 -19.55
N MET A 71 -3.59 -12.91 -20.50
CA MET A 71 -3.78 -14.29 -20.93
C MET A 71 -2.46 -14.92 -21.42
N ARG A 72 -1.64 -14.20 -22.19
CA ARG A 72 -0.31 -14.69 -22.60
C ARG A 72 0.63 -14.99 -21.42
N ARG A 73 0.44 -14.35 -20.26
CA ARG A 73 1.19 -14.69 -19.05
C ARG A 73 0.67 -15.97 -18.42
N TYR A 74 -0.64 -16.12 -18.28
CA TYR A 74 -1.26 -17.32 -17.70
C TYR A 74 -1.05 -18.57 -18.55
N ARG A 75 -0.82 -18.45 -19.86
CA ARG A 75 -0.44 -19.55 -20.74
C ARG A 75 0.97 -20.10 -20.53
N LYS A 76 1.82 -19.37 -19.82
CA LYS A 76 3.17 -19.84 -19.47
C LYS A 76 3.14 -20.90 -18.36
N SER A 77 1.98 -21.17 -17.77
CA SER A 77 1.81 -22.28 -16.87
C SER A 77 2.01 -23.58 -17.66
N PRO A 78 3.09 -24.34 -17.42
CA PRO A 78 3.37 -25.53 -18.19
C PRO A 78 2.45 -26.71 -17.86
N GLN A 79 1.74 -26.64 -16.75
CA GLN A 79 0.94 -27.77 -16.22
C GLN A 79 -0.56 -27.48 -16.24
N PHE A 80 -0.99 -26.21 -16.21
CA PHE A 80 -2.37 -25.84 -15.96
C PHE A 80 -2.81 -24.67 -16.84
N GLY A 81 -3.75 -24.90 -17.73
CA GLY A 81 -4.43 -23.82 -18.44
C GLY A 81 -5.44 -23.11 -17.54
N TYR A 82 -5.76 -21.87 -17.85
CA TYR A 82 -6.79 -21.08 -17.17
C TYR A 82 -7.67 -20.36 -18.18
N ALA A 83 -8.97 -20.29 -17.90
CA ALA A 83 -9.83 -19.27 -18.50
C ALA A 83 -9.66 -17.96 -17.69
N LEU A 84 -9.68 -16.82 -18.38
CA LEU A 84 -9.57 -15.52 -17.73
C LEU A 84 -10.87 -14.73 -17.94
N VAL A 85 -11.50 -14.34 -16.85
CA VAL A 85 -12.69 -13.49 -16.81
C VAL A 85 -12.31 -12.15 -16.20
N VAL A 86 -12.47 -11.06 -16.96
CA VAL A 86 -12.18 -9.70 -16.51
C VAL A 86 -13.44 -8.87 -16.63
N GLN A 87 -13.98 -8.39 -15.51
CA GLN A 87 -15.17 -7.56 -15.44
C GLN A 87 -14.81 -6.12 -15.04
N HIS A 88 -15.35 -5.14 -15.75
CA HIS A 88 -15.37 -3.76 -15.28
C HIS A 88 -16.42 -3.61 -14.17
N CYS A 89 -16.06 -2.94 -13.07
CA CYS A 89 -17.01 -2.62 -12.01
C CYS A 89 -18.14 -1.72 -12.54
N ARG A 90 -19.26 -1.72 -11.84
CA ARG A 90 -20.45 -0.91 -12.14
C ARG A 90 -20.07 0.56 -12.40
N GLY A 91 -20.65 1.19 -13.42
CA GLY A 91 -20.40 2.58 -13.80
C GLY A 91 -19.00 2.87 -14.33
N THR A 92 -18.16 1.84 -14.59
CA THR A 92 -16.81 2.03 -15.14
C THR A 92 -16.62 1.37 -16.49
N GLY A 93 -15.72 1.92 -17.31
CA GLY A 93 -15.39 1.39 -18.63
C GLY A 93 -16.61 1.37 -19.57
N LYS A 94 -17.12 0.16 -19.86
CA LYS A 94 -18.33 -0.07 -20.66
C LYS A 94 -19.50 -0.62 -19.84
N SER A 95 -19.31 -0.79 -18.51
CA SER A 95 -20.37 -1.23 -17.60
C SER A 95 -21.41 -0.14 -17.39
N GLU A 96 -22.66 -0.57 -17.29
CA GLU A 96 -23.80 0.30 -16.95
C GLU A 96 -23.82 0.67 -15.46
N GLY A 97 -24.75 1.55 -15.06
CA GLY A 97 -24.97 2.00 -13.69
C GLY A 97 -24.01 3.11 -13.27
N GLU A 98 -24.00 3.42 -11.97
CA GLU A 98 -23.17 4.44 -11.36
C GLU A 98 -22.07 3.80 -10.50
N PHE A 99 -20.86 4.31 -10.60
CA PHE A 99 -19.75 3.87 -9.77
C PHE A 99 -19.75 4.61 -8.44
N ILE A 100 -20.07 3.90 -7.38
CA ILE A 100 -19.88 4.35 -6.00
C ILE A 100 -18.91 3.36 -5.35
N PRO A 101 -17.70 3.80 -4.97
CA PRO A 101 -16.65 2.91 -4.48
C PRO A 101 -17.12 2.02 -3.33
N TYR A 102 -16.84 0.72 -3.43
CA TYR A 102 -17.11 -0.33 -2.43
C TYR A 102 -18.58 -0.72 -2.23
N ILE A 103 -19.56 0.07 -2.71
CA ILE A 103 -20.99 -0.15 -2.41
C ILE A 103 -21.53 -1.43 -3.04
N ASN A 104 -21.34 -1.60 -4.34
CA ASN A 104 -21.96 -2.70 -5.10
C ASN A 104 -21.05 -3.93 -5.26
N GLU A 105 -19.81 -3.87 -4.78
CA GLU A 105 -18.77 -4.84 -5.14
C GLU A 105 -19.08 -6.26 -4.68
N LYS A 106 -19.74 -6.42 -3.53
CA LYS A 106 -20.15 -7.72 -3.02
C LYS A 106 -21.19 -8.37 -3.92
N ASN A 107 -22.32 -7.70 -4.16
CA ASN A 107 -23.43 -8.25 -4.91
C ASN A 107 -23.07 -8.49 -6.38
N ASP A 108 -22.45 -7.50 -7.03
CA ASP A 108 -21.98 -7.62 -8.40
C ASP A 108 -20.94 -8.73 -8.57
N GLY A 109 -20.07 -8.90 -7.57
CA GLY A 109 -19.08 -9.96 -7.56
C GLY A 109 -19.71 -11.34 -7.44
N LEU A 110 -20.69 -11.52 -6.53
CA LEU A 110 -21.41 -12.77 -6.37
C LEU A 110 -22.21 -13.13 -7.64
N ASP A 111 -22.87 -12.16 -8.26
CA ASP A 111 -23.61 -12.36 -9.50
C ASP A 111 -22.69 -12.77 -10.67
N LEU A 112 -21.49 -12.19 -10.74
CA LEU A 112 -20.48 -12.63 -11.69
C LEU A 112 -20.07 -14.10 -11.46
N LEU A 113 -19.85 -14.52 -10.21
CA LEU A 113 -19.49 -15.91 -9.89
C LEU A 113 -20.62 -16.86 -10.31
N GLU A 114 -21.89 -16.52 -10.05
CA GLU A 114 -23.04 -17.30 -10.51
C GLU A 114 -23.11 -17.42 -12.03
N TRP A 115 -22.78 -16.34 -12.74
CA TRP A 115 -22.69 -16.37 -14.19
C TRP A 115 -21.54 -17.26 -14.68
N VAL A 116 -20.35 -17.18 -14.04
CA VAL A 116 -19.19 -18.03 -14.38
C VAL A 116 -19.52 -19.51 -14.20
N ARG A 117 -20.20 -19.89 -13.12
CA ARG A 117 -20.60 -21.28 -12.83
C ARG A 117 -21.48 -21.92 -13.89
N LYS A 118 -22.22 -21.10 -14.67
CA LYS A 118 -23.10 -21.53 -15.76
C LYS A 118 -22.40 -21.64 -17.10
N GLN A 119 -21.10 -21.32 -17.20
CA GLN A 119 -20.38 -21.36 -18.46
C GLN A 119 -19.80 -22.75 -18.75
N ASP A 120 -19.84 -23.15 -20.02
CA ASP A 120 -19.33 -24.48 -20.46
C ASP A 120 -17.84 -24.67 -20.20
N PHE A 121 -17.07 -23.56 -20.16
CA PHE A 121 -15.63 -23.60 -19.90
C PHE A 121 -15.27 -23.79 -18.41
N TYR A 122 -16.21 -23.69 -17.49
CA TYR A 122 -15.95 -23.77 -16.05
C TYR A 122 -15.79 -25.22 -15.57
N ASN A 123 -14.73 -25.49 -14.79
CA ASN A 123 -14.41 -26.85 -14.29
C ASN A 123 -14.70 -27.06 -12.79
N GLY A 124 -15.25 -26.08 -12.08
CA GLY A 124 -15.48 -26.17 -10.63
C GLY A 124 -14.44 -25.45 -9.77
N GLU A 125 -13.48 -24.72 -10.37
CA GLU A 125 -12.44 -24.00 -9.64
C GLU A 125 -12.38 -22.52 -10.05
N ILE A 126 -12.38 -21.63 -9.07
CA ILE A 126 -12.21 -20.17 -9.24
C ILE A 126 -10.99 -19.70 -8.46
N TYR A 127 -10.24 -18.78 -9.05
CA TYR A 127 -9.12 -18.07 -8.46
C TYR A 127 -9.36 -16.57 -8.57
N LEU A 128 -9.13 -15.82 -7.49
CA LEU A 128 -9.29 -14.37 -7.48
C LEU A 128 -7.93 -13.68 -7.60
N SER A 129 -7.83 -12.66 -8.42
CA SER A 129 -6.55 -11.99 -8.66
C SER A 129 -6.67 -10.48 -8.73
N GLY A 130 -5.83 -9.78 -7.99
CA GLY A 130 -5.69 -8.33 -8.10
C GLY A 130 -5.00 -7.67 -6.92
N GLY A 131 -4.60 -6.42 -7.12
CA GLY A 131 -4.01 -5.58 -6.09
C GLY A 131 -4.76 -4.25 -5.96
N SER A 132 -4.59 -3.55 -4.85
CA SER A 132 -5.26 -2.30 -4.57
C SER A 132 -6.78 -2.49 -4.59
N TYR A 133 -7.54 -1.65 -5.26
CA TYR A 133 -9.00 -1.81 -5.37
C TYR A 133 -9.43 -3.20 -5.87
N LEU A 134 -8.64 -3.84 -6.75
CA LEU A 134 -8.91 -5.20 -7.22
C LEU A 134 -8.75 -6.25 -6.11
N ALA A 135 -8.05 -5.94 -5.03
CA ALA A 135 -7.99 -6.76 -3.83
C ALA A 135 -9.24 -6.52 -2.95
N SER A 136 -9.70 -5.27 -2.82
CA SER A 136 -10.94 -4.97 -2.10
C SER A 136 -12.15 -5.71 -2.66
N VAL A 137 -12.28 -5.80 -4.00
CA VAL A 137 -13.41 -6.53 -4.62
C VAL A 137 -13.34 -8.03 -4.37
N GLN A 138 -12.13 -8.60 -4.14
CA GLN A 138 -11.99 -9.99 -3.70
C GLN A 138 -12.49 -10.16 -2.27
N ALA A 139 -12.05 -9.30 -1.34
CA ALA A 139 -12.50 -9.34 0.05
C ALA A 139 -14.03 -9.19 0.16
N ALA A 140 -14.64 -8.35 -0.66
CA ALA A 140 -16.10 -8.18 -0.69
C ALA A 140 -16.84 -9.49 -1.01
N ILE A 141 -16.32 -10.30 -1.92
CA ILE A 141 -16.87 -11.62 -2.29
C ILE A 141 -16.62 -12.64 -1.18
N LEU A 142 -15.42 -12.65 -0.59
CA LEU A 142 -15.00 -13.63 0.41
C LEU A 142 -15.72 -13.51 1.75
N ASN A 143 -16.50 -12.45 1.97
CA ASN A 143 -17.41 -12.34 3.11
C ASN A 143 -18.58 -13.36 3.08
N VAL A 144 -18.73 -14.09 1.98
CA VAL A 144 -19.73 -15.14 1.83
C VAL A 144 -19.02 -16.44 1.45
N PRO A 145 -19.33 -17.58 2.08
CA PRO A 145 -18.68 -18.84 1.73
C PRO A 145 -18.83 -19.19 0.25
N GLN A 146 -17.72 -19.46 -0.40
CA GLN A 146 -17.63 -19.81 -1.81
C GLN A 146 -16.74 -21.06 -1.94
N PRO A 147 -17.30 -22.27 -1.93
CA PRO A 147 -16.52 -23.52 -1.81
C PRO A 147 -15.65 -23.81 -3.04
N ASP A 148 -15.96 -23.22 -4.17
CA ASP A 148 -15.22 -23.33 -5.43
C ASP A 148 -14.11 -22.30 -5.61
N ILE A 149 -13.98 -21.31 -4.72
CA ILE A 149 -12.82 -20.43 -4.69
C ILE A 149 -11.66 -21.17 -4.03
N ARG A 150 -10.64 -21.49 -4.82
CA ARG A 150 -9.48 -22.29 -4.41
C ARG A 150 -8.30 -21.48 -3.90
N GLY A 151 -8.22 -20.20 -4.25
CA GLY A 151 -7.16 -19.33 -3.78
C GLY A 151 -7.29 -17.91 -4.29
N CYS A 152 -6.58 -16.99 -3.63
CA CYS A 152 -6.50 -15.62 -4.09
C CYS A 152 -5.06 -15.08 -4.09
N PHE A 153 -4.84 -14.13 -4.99
CA PHE A 153 -3.67 -13.28 -5.06
C PHE A 153 -4.09 -11.88 -4.63
N PHE A 154 -3.69 -11.48 -3.43
CA PHE A 154 -4.13 -10.25 -2.77
C PHE A 154 -2.94 -9.33 -2.53
N ALA A 155 -2.87 -8.22 -3.23
CA ALA A 155 -1.69 -7.37 -3.22
C ALA A 155 -2.01 -5.92 -2.83
N VAL A 156 -1.09 -5.29 -2.11
CA VAL A 156 -1.01 -3.85 -1.84
C VAL A 156 -2.37 -3.22 -1.48
N GLN A 157 -3.00 -3.75 -0.43
CA GLN A 157 -4.28 -3.25 0.08
C GLN A 157 -4.24 -3.20 1.61
N ASP A 158 -5.03 -2.30 2.19
CA ASP A 158 -5.14 -2.19 3.64
C ASP A 158 -6.05 -3.27 4.24
N SER A 159 -5.99 -3.43 5.55
CA SER A 159 -6.82 -4.36 6.32
C SER A 159 -8.28 -3.91 6.43
N GLU A 160 -8.53 -2.61 6.27
CA GLU A 160 -9.85 -2.00 6.39
C GLU A 160 -10.00 -0.73 5.54
N ARG A 161 -11.24 -0.33 5.27
CA ARG A 161 -11.54 0.84 4.45
C ARG A 161 -11.11 2.17 5.07
N TYR A 162 -11.25 2.32 6.39
CA TYR A 162 -10.84 3.54 7.07
C TYR A 162 -9.37 3.88 6.78
N ASN A 163 -8.48 2.93 6.94
CA ASN A 163 -7.04 3.12 6.73
C ASN A 163 -6.65 3.44 5.28
N ILE A 164 -7.49 3.10 4.31
CA ILE A 164 -7.27 3.52 2.90
C ILE A 164 -7.35 5.04 2.79
N ILE A 165 -8.27 5.66 3.53
CA ILE A 165 -8.61 7.08 3.40
C ILE A 165 -7.95 7.91 4.49
N TYR A 166 -7.84 7.38 5.70
CA TYR A 166 -7.37 8.07 6.90
C TYR A 166 -6.15 7.43 7.55
N ARG A 167 -5.40 8.25 8.27
CA ARG A 167 -4.40 7.86 9.24
C ARG A 167 -4.61 8.70 10.49
N ASN A 168 -4.96 8.09 11.62
CA ASN A 168 -5.15 8.77 12.90
C ASN A 168 -6.03 10.04 12.81
N GLY A 169 -7.15 9.98 12.07
CA GLY A 169 -8.05 11.12 11.87
C GLY A 169 -7.61 12.11 10.77
N PHE A 170 -6.45 11.92 10.15
CA PHE A 170 -5.98 12.74 9.04
C PHE A 170 -6.26 12.07 7.70
N MET A 171 -7.00 12.73 6.82
CA MET A 171 -7.20 12.23 5.46
C MET A 171 -5.87 12.16 4.71
N ARG A 172 -5.60 11.03 4.05
CA ARG A 172 -4.51 10.87 3.08
C ARG A 172 -4.83 11.62 1.79
N LEU A 173 -4.80 12.95 1.88
CA LEU A 173 -5.44 13.86 0.94
C LEU A 173 -4.90 13.73 -0.48
N LYS A 174 -3.57 13.75 -0.64
CA LYS A 174 -2.93 13.62 -1.96
C LYS A 174 -3.29 12.30 -2.65
N LEU A 175 -3.33 11.22 -1.87
CA LEU A 175 -3.69 9.91 -2.37
C LEU A 175 -5.15 9.89 -2.81
N HIS A 176 -6.06 10.22 -1.88
CA HIS A 176 -7.49 10.06 -2.09
C HIS A 176 -8.00 10.98 -3.20
N ALA A 177 -7.60 12.25 -3.19
CA ALA A 177 -7.93 13.19 -4.27
C ALA A 177 -7.34 12.76 -5.63
N GLY A 178 -6.09 12.26 -5.63
CA GLY A 178 -5.44 11.77 -6.84
C GLY A 178 -6.12 10.53 -7.43
N TRP A 179 -6.53 9.60 -6.58
CA TRP A 179 -7.27 8.40 -6.96
C TRP A 179 -8.65 8.77 -7.52
N TYR A 180 -9.39 9.63 -6.81
CA TYR A 180 -10.71 10.10 -7.21
C TYR A 180 -10.70 10.68 -8.63
N VAL A 181 -9.80 11.62 -8.89
CA VAL A 181 -9.64 12.22 -10.22
C VAL A 181 -9.32 11.19 -11.30
N ASN A 182 -8.54 10.15 -10.97
CA ASN A 182 -8.14 9.13 -11.94
C ASN A 182 -9.31 8.18 -12.28
N VAL A 183 -10.10 7.80 -11.29
CA VAL A 183 -11.20 6.83 -11.47
C VAL A 183 -12.39 7.49 -12.14
N TYR A 184 -12.78 8.67 -11.71
CA TYR A 184 -13.88 9.44 -12.29
C TYR A 184 -13.50 10.20 -13.58
N LYS A 185 -12.24 10.04 -14.06
CA LYS A 185 -11.73 10.65 -15.32
C LYS A 185 -11.93 12.16 -15.40
N ILE A 186 -11.79 12.86 -14.28
CA ILE A 186 -11.97 14.31 -14.23
C ILE A 186 -10.88 14.99 -15.06
N LYS A 187 -11.25 15.48 -16.26
CA LYS A 187 -10.29 16.03 -17.23
C LYS A 187 -9.84 17.46 -16.90
N SER A 188 -10.66 18.22 -16.17
CA SER A 188 -10.44 19.64 -15.86
C SER A 188 -9.23 19.92 -14.96
N VAL A 189 -8.67 18.90 -14.32
CA VAL A 189 -7.62 19.06 -13.31
C VAL A 189 -6.32 18.39 -13.76
N LYS A 190 -5.29 19.18 -14.08
CA LYS A 190 -3.94 18.64 -14.36
C LYS A 190 -3.38 17.97 -13.10
N ARG A 191 -2.92 16.73 -13.23
CA ARG A 191 -2.50 15.83 -12.15
C ARG A 191 -1.44 16.39 -11.19
N THR A 192 -0.61 17.34 -11.64
CA THR A 192 0.51 17.92 -10.91
C THR A 192 0.18 19.16 -10.05
N LYS A 193 -0.98 19.80 -10.30
CA LYS A 193 -1.38 21.04 -9.58
C LYS A 193 -2.55 20.82 -8.60
N LYS A 194 -2.91 19.59 -8.32
CA LYS A 194 -4.16 19.23 -7.64
C LYS A 194 -4.12 19.42 -6.13
N ALA A 195 -3.02 19.04 -5.51
CA ALA A 195 -2.87 19.11 -4.06
C ALA A 195 -2.86 20.55 -3.55
N ALA A 196 -2.19 21.46 -4.26
CA ALA A 196 -2.12 22.88 -3.91
C ALA A 196 -3.48 23.61 -3.85
N ARG A 197 -4.56 22.98 -4.33
CA ARG A 197 -5.91 23.58 -4.28
C ARG A 197 -6.70 23.19 -3.02
N PHE A 198 -6.19 22.24 -2.24
CA PHE A 198 -6.80 21.78 -1.00
C PHE A 198 -6.24 22.49 0.25
N GLU A 199 -5.43 23.53 0.07
CA GLU A 199 -4.92 24.38 1.16
C GLU A 199 -5.98 25.36 1.68
N THR A 200 -7.23 24.96 1.68
CA THR A 200 -8.35 25.85 2.07
C THR A 200 -9.10 25.29 3.27
N PHE A 201 -9.69 26.19 4.03
CA PHE A 201 -10.60 25.90 5.11
C PHE A 201 -11.95 26.58 4.84
N PRO A 202 -13.09 25.88 4.92
CA PRO A 202 -13.23 24.46 5.16
C PRO A 202 -12.81 23.63 3.94
N LEU A 203 -12.39 22.38 4.20
CA LEU A 203 -12.14 21.40 3.15
C LEU A 203 -13.45 20.77 2.65
N ALA A 204 -14.45 20.60 3.52
CA ALA A 204 -15.77 20.15 3.15
C ALA A 204 -16.46 21.14 2.21
N GLY A 205 -17.11 20.63 1.16
CA GLY A 205 -17.76 21.43 0.12
C GLY A 205 -16.82 21.99 -0.95
N ILE A 206 -15.54 21.59 -0.97
CA ILE A 206 -14.54 22.14 -1.88
C ILE A 206 -14.55 21.46 -3.27
N THR A 207 -15.10 20.24 -3.37
CA THR A 207 -14.96 19.42 -4.59
C THR A 207 -15.56 20.04 -5.84
N PRO A 208 -16.71 20.74 -5.84
CA PRO A 208 -17.18 21.44 -7.04
C PRO A 208 -16.18 22.48 -7.57
N LYS A 209 -15.49 23.18 -6.68
CA LYS A 209 -14.47 24.18 -7.04
C LYS A 209 -13.22 23.53 -7.65
N ILE A 210 -12.83 22.34 -7.17
CA ILE A 210 -11.59 21.67 -7.56
C ILE A 210 -11.83 20.71 -8.73
N PHE A 211 -12.92 19.95 -8.71
CA PHE A 211 -13.24 18.92 -9.69
C PHE A 211 -14.19 19.40 -10.79
N GLY A 212 -14.89 20.52 -10.57
CA GLY A 212 -15.93 21.02 -11.46
C GLY A 212 -17.31 20.39 -11.22
N GLU A 213 -17.37 19.41 -10.31
CA GLU A 213 -18.59 18.69 -9.93
C GLU A 213 -18.51 18.28 -8.45
N LYS A 214 -19.67 17.96 -7.85
CA LYS A 214 -19.73 17.46 -6.48
C LYS A 214 -19.30 15.98 -6.45
N ALA A 215 -18.23 15.71 -5.73
CA ALA A 215 -17.75 14.35 -5.45
C ALA A 215 -18.42 13.84 -4.16
N ALA A 216 -19.63 13.30 -4.25
CA ALA A 216 -20.46 13.02 -3.09
C ALA A 216 -19.81 12.05 -2.08
N ASP A 217 -19.21 10.96 -2.54
CA ASP A 217 -18.52 9.98 -1.71
C ASP A 217 -17.21 10.50 -1.11
N PHE A 218 -16.51 11.41 -1.81
CA PHE A 218 -15.34 12.11 -1.26
C PHE A 218 -15.75 13.08 -0.15
N GLU A 219 -16.78 13.90 -0.39
CA GLU A 219 -17.33 14.85 0.59
C GLU A 219 -17.87 14.14 1.81
N GLU A 220 -18.56 13.01 1.62
CA GLU A 220 -19.08 12.20 2.72
C GLU A 220 -17.94 11.65 3.59
N ALA A 221 -16.89 11.13 2.97
CA ALA A 221 -15.72 10.64 3.72
C ALA A 221 -15.07 11.72 4.59
N LEU A 222 -15.10 13.00 4.19
CA LEU A 222 -14.57 14.12 4.98
C LEU A 222 -15.32 14.33 6.31
N LEU A 223 -16.55 13.87 6.41
CA LEU A 223 -17.38 14.04 7.60
C LEU A 223 -17.08 13.00 8.69
N HIS A 224 -16.38 11.91 8.35
CA HIS A 224 -16.15 10.74 9.19
C HIS A 224 -14.65 10.47 9.49
N PRO A 225 -13.95 11.39 10.20
CA PRO A 225 -12.51 11.21 10.49
C PRO A 225 -12.23 10.20 11.62
N ASP A 226 -13.25 9.76 12.37
CA ASP A 226 -13.11 8.77 13.45
C ASP A 226 -13.23 7.35 12.88
N ARG A 227 -12.22 6.50 13.19
CA ARG A 227 -12.24 5.08 12.82
C ARG A 227 -13.45 4.31 13.39
N ASN A 228 -13.94 4.73 14.53
CA ASN A 228 -15.06 4.07 15.21
C ASN A 228 -16.42 4.52 14.69
N ASP A 229 -16.47 5.51 13.79
CA ASP A 229 -17.71 5.98 13.19
C ASP A 229 -18.45 4.81 12.50
N PRO A 230 -19.76 4.63 12.76
CA PRO A 230 -20.59 3.61 12.11
C PRO A 230 -20.55 3.67 10.58
N PHE A 231 -20.26 4.80 9.99
CA PHE A 231 -20.07 4.98 8.55
C PHE A 231 -19.11 3.93 7.94
N TRP A 232 -17.98 3.65 8.61
CA TRP A 232 -16.99 2.69 8.13
C TRP A 232 -17.45 1.23 8.20
N LYS A 233 -18.50 0.95 9.00
CA LYS A 233 -19.06 -0.39 9.21
C LYS A 233 -20.37 -0.62 8.45
N THR A 234 -20.87 0.39 7.73
CA THR A 234 -22.14 0.31 6.99
C THR A 234 -22.07 -0.78 5.92
N PRO A 235 -23.03 -1.73 5.90
CA PRO A 235 -23.14 -2.71 4.83
C PRO A 235 -23.24 -2.03 3.45
N GLY A 236 -22.49 -2.50 2.49
CA GLY A 236 -22.40 -1.88 1.17
C GLY A 236 -21.16 -1.02 0.99
N TYR A 237 -20.58 -0.46 2.05
CA TYR A 237 -19.26 0.18 2.00
C TYR A 237 -18.10 -0.82 2.17
N GLY A 238 -18.28 -2.08 1.74
CA GLY A 238 -17.23 -3.10 1.80
C GLY A 238 -17.21 -3.90 3.10
N GLY A 239 -18.24 -3.75 3.97
CA GLY A 239 -18.37 -4.60 5.16
C GLY A 239 -17.26 -4.44 6.19
N GLY A 240 -16.70 -3.25 6.34
CA GLY A 240 -15.78 -2.89 7.42
C GLY A 240 -14.36 -3.42 7.22
N GLU A 241 -14.06 -4.63 7.59
CA GLU A 241 -12.69 -5.14 7.62
C GLU A 241 -12.42 -6.17 6.52
N PHE A 242 -11.56 -5.83 5.56
CA PHE A 242 -11.11 -6.78 4.52
C PHE A 242 -10.37 -7.97 5.12
N SER A 243 -9.65 -7.72 6.22
CA SER A 243 -8.94 -8.77 6.95
C SER A 243 -9.86 -9.88 7.44
N ASP A 244 -11.06 -9.57 7.93
CA ASP A 244 -12.00 -10.56 8.43
C ASP A 244 -12.52 -11.47 7.30
N ALA A 245 -12.81 -10.89 6.13
CA ALA A 245 -13.21 -11.66 4.96
C ALA A 245 -12.13 -12.67 4.54
N LEU A 246 -10.87 -12.24 4.53
CA LEU A 246 -9.73 -13.10 4.19
C LEU A 246 -9.51 -14.19 5.24
N VAL A 247 -9.54 -13.85 6.52
CA VAL A 247 -9.38 -14.80 7.63
C VAL A 247 -10.50 -15.84 7.63
N ASN A 248 -11.75 -15.41 7.48
CA ASN A 248 -12.91 -16.29 7.52
C ASN A 248 -13.02 -17.22 6.31
N SER A 249 -12.48 -16.82 5.16
CA SER A 249 -12.52 -17.61 3.93
C SER A 249 -11.77 -18.94 4.02
N GLN A 250 -10.73 -19.00 4.85
CA GLN A 250 -9.83 -20.16 5.02
C GLN A 250 -9.18 -20.67 3.73
N ILE A 251 -9.24 -19.92 2.64
CA ILE A 251 -8.61 -20.29 1.36
C ILE A 251 -7.11 -20.00 1.37
N PRO A 252 -6.30 -20.65 0.53
CA PRO A 252 -4.91 -20.26 0.29
C PRO A 252 -4.79 -18.83 -0.23
N ILE A 253 -3.92 -18.01 0.39
CA ILE A 253 -3.73 -16.60 0.04
C ILE A 253 -2.26 -16.33 -0.23
N MET A 254 -1.95 -15.72 -1.38
CA MET A 254 -0.68 -15.01 -1.56
C MET A 254 -0.89 -13.54 -1.27
N LEU A 255 -0.31 -13.07 -0.17
CA LEU A 255 -0.24 -11.65 0.16
C LEU A 255 1.03 -11.04 -0.47
N ILE A 256 0.91 -9.87 -1.10
CA ILE A 256 2.06 -9.10 -1.56
C ILE A 256 1.95 -7.66 -1.07
N GLY A 257 2.91 -7.25 -0.25
CA GLY A 257 3.12 -5.87 0.16
C GLY A 257 4.41 -5.30 -0.43
N SER A 258 4.62 -4.02 -0.23
CA SER A 258 5.85 -3.33 -0.59
C SER A 258 6.28 -2.38 0.52
N TRP A 259 7.58 -2.29 0.79
CA TRP A 259 8.08 -1.46 1.88
C TRP A 259 7.64 0.02 1.76
N HIS A 260 7.53 0.54 0.56
CA HIS A 260 7.14 1.94 0.32
C HIS A 260 5.69 2.08 -0.16
N ASP A 261 4.85 1.07 0.12
CA ASP A 261 3.42 1.15 -0.09
C ASP A 261 2.72 1.75 1.13
N ILE A 262 1.71 2.59 0.87
CA ILE A 262 0.88 3.22 1.91
C ILE A 262 0.09 2.20 2.75
N TYR A 263 -0.17 1.02 2.19
CA TYR A 263 -0.99 -0.02 2.81
C TYR A 263 -0.17 -1.12 3.49
N ILE A 264 1.15 -0.93 3.58
CA ILE A 264 2.02 -1.98 4.15
C ILE A 264 1.66 -2.36 5.60
N SER A 265 1.21 -1.40 6.41
CA SER A 265 0.72 -1.70 7.78
C SER A 265 -0.46 -2.66 7.74
N GLY A 266 -1.47 -2.39 6.90
CA GLY A 266 -2.64 -3.23 6.76
C GLY A 266 -2.32 -4.62 6.21
N MET A 267 -1.32 -4.76 5.33
CA MET A 267 -0.85 -6.08 4.88
C MET A 267 -0.28 -6.91 6.04
N PHE A 268 0.48 -6.30 6.95
CA PHE A 268 0.95 -6.95 8.18
C PHE A 268 -0.21 -7.27 9.14
N ASP A 269 -1.19 -6.39 9.26
CA ASP A 269 -2.37 -6.60 10.10
C ASP A 269 -3.18 -7.80 9.59
N ILE A 270 -3.40 -7.91 8.27
CA ILE A 270 -4.02 -9.09 7.66
C ILE A 270 -3.23 -10.35 8.03
N TRP A 271 -1.92 -10.36 7.80
CA TRP A 271 -1.07 -11.52 8.10
C TRP A 271 -1.15 -11.96 9.56
N ARG A 272 -1.10 -11.00 10.49
CA ARG A 272 -1.15 -11.27 11.93
C ARG A 272 -2.48 -11.84 12.40
N LYS A 273 -3.58 -11.42 11.76
CA LYS A 273 -4.94 -11.96 12.03
C LYS A 273 -5.14 -13.40 11.53
N LEU A 274 -4.39 -13.86 10.52
CA LEU A 274 -4.48 -15.25 10.05
C LEU A 274 -4.11 -16.21 11.19
N THR A 275 -4.92 -17.27 11.37
CA THR A 275 -4.61 -18.33 12.33
C THR A 275 -3.35 -19.10 11.92
N PRO A 276 -2.64 -19.75 12.85
CA PRO A 276 -1.48 -20.56 12.50
C PRO A 276 -1.77 -21.61 11.42
N GLU A 277 -2.95 -22.27 11.48
CA GLU A 277 -3.37 -23.26 10.48
C GLU A 277 -3.64 -22.63 9.12
N HIS A 278 -4.23 -21.44 9.08
CA HIS A 278 -4.45 -20.73 7.83
C HIS A 278 -3.12 -20.28 7.20
N LYS A 279 -2.18 -19.77 8.01
CA LYS A 279 -0.84 -19.38 7.54
C LYS A 279 -0.10 -20.51 6.83
N LYS A 280 -0.24 -21.76 7.28
CA LYS A 280 0.37 -22.93 6.60
C LYS A 280 -0.03 -23.08 5.14
N LYS A 281 -1.13 -22.48 4.72
CA LYS A 281 -1.62 -22.47 3.33
C LYS A 281 -1.27 -21.18 2.59
N CYS A 282 -0.73 -20.17 3.28
CA CYS A 282 -0.53 -18.82 2.78
C CYS A 282 0.94 -18.46 2.67
N VAL A 283 1.23 -17.46 1.87
CA VAL A 283 2.54 -16.81 1.78
C VAL A 283 2.38 -15.30 1.88
N PHE A 284 3.37 -14.61 2.44
CA PHE A 284 3.43 -13.16 2.42
C PHE A 284 4.78 -12.69 1.89
N ILE A 285 4.77 -11.89 0.82
CA ILE A 285 5.97 -11.37 0.18
C ILE A 285 5.99 -9.84 0.36
N VAL A 286 7.11 -9.30 0.88
CA VAL A 286 7.31 -7.85 1.00
C VAL A 286 8.45 -7.41 0.10
N THR A 287 8.11 -6.67 -0.95
CA THR A 287 9.03 -6.20 -1.98
C THR A 287 9.64 -4.83 -1.63
N PRO A 288 10.77 -4.43 -2.23
CA PRO A 288 11.39 -3.12 -1.98
C PRO A 288 10.74 -1.97 -2.74
N PHE A 289 9.57 -2.19 -3.34
CA PHE A 289 8.93 -1.23 -4.23
C PHE A 289 7.88 -0.36 -3.53
N GLU A 290 7.16 0.38 -4.35
CA GLU A 290 5.99 1.19 -4.01
C GLU A 290 4.71 0.40 -4.27
N HIS A 291 3.58 1.10 -4.35
CA HIS A 291 2.26 0.53 -4.70
C HIS A 291 2.26 -0.31 -6.00
N ALA A 292 3.25 -0.13 -6.88
CA ALA A 292 3.43 -0.98 -8.07
C ALA A 292 4.00 -2.37 -7.78
N TYR A 293 4.34 -2.71 -6.57
CA TYR A 293 4.83 -3.95 -5.92
C TYR A 293 5.71 -4.92 -6.74
N MET A 294 5.66 -4.88 -8.06
CA MET A 294 6.43 -5.79 -8.94
C MET A 294 7.36 -5.05 -9.91
N ARG A 295 7.44 -3.74 -9.85
CA ARG A 295 8.30 -2.98 -10.76
C ARG A 295 8.81 -1.68 -10.15
N ARG A 296 10.04 -1.35 -10.53
CA ARG A 296 10.66 -0.07 -10.23
C ARG A 296 10.05 1.04 -11.07
N ARG A 297 9.82 2.20 -10.45
CA ARG A 297 9.51 3.43 -11.17
C ARG A 297 10.78 4.20 -11.53
N LYS A 298 10.75 4.90 -12.68
CA LYS A 298 11.83 5.82 -13.08
C LYS A 298 11.92 6.96 -12.06
N GLY A 299 13.09 7.20 -11.46
CA GLY A 299 13.31 8.31 -10.51
C GLY A 299 13.44 7.92 -9.03
N ILE A 300 13.22 6.66 -8.64
CA ILE A 300 13.53 6.20 -7.28
C ILE A 300 15.04 6.10 -7.10
N HIS A 301 15.54 6.52 -5.94
CA HIS A 301 16.98 6.51 -5.63
C HIS A 301 17.59 5.12 -5.81
N HIS A 302 18.73 5.05 -6.52
CA HIS A 302 19.39 3.79 -6.92
C HIS A 302 19.85 2.90 -5.75
N SER A 303 20.04 3.47 -4.55
CA SER A 303 20.51 2.75 -3.35
C SER A 303 19.54 1.70 -2.80
N LEU A 304 18.31 1.64 -3.31
CA LEU A 304 17.34 0.59 -2.94
C LEU A 304 17.61 -0.76 -3.60
N THR A 305 18.36 -0.75 -4.70
CA THR A 305 18.74 -1.97 -5.41
C THR A 305 20.11 -2.41 -4.95
N SER A 306 20.27 -3.71 -4.75
CA SER A 306 21.57 -4.32 -4.48
C SER A 306 22.63 -3.87 -5.51
N PRO A 307 23.90 -3.73 -5.14
CA PRO A 307 24.99 -3.44 -6.07
C PRO A 307 25.15 -4.46 -7.21
N GLY A 308 24.38 -5.54 -7.23
CA GLY A 308 24.56 -6.66 -8.16
C GLY A 308 23.34 -7.15 -8.95
N GLY A 309 22.19 -6.47 -8.92
CA GLY A 309 21.05 -6.95 -9.71
C GLY A 309 19.68 -6.39 -9.33
N SER A 310 18.67 -6.68 -10.14
CA SER A 310 17.28 -6.37 -9.83
C SER A 310 16.79 -7.29 -8.70
N PRO A 311 16.17 -6.77 -7.63
CA PRO A 311 15.54 -7.62 -6.61
C PRO A 311 14.56 -8.64 -7.19
N LEU A 312 14.00 -8.36 -8.37
CA LEU A 312 13.09 -9.24 -9.09
C LEU A 312 13.79 -10.38 -9.84
N GLU A 313 15.09 -10.31 -10.05
CA GLU A 313 15.86 -11.42 -10.64
C GLU A 313 16.05 -12.56 -9.63
N LEU A 314 15.98 -12.23 -8.35
CA LEU A 314 16.08 -13.20 -7.24
C LEU A 314 14.75 -13.87 -6.90
N LEU A 315 13.63 -13.22 -7.23
CA LEU A 315 12.31 -13.84 -7.24
C LEU A 315 11.82 -13.89 -8.68
N PRO A 316 11.21 -14.97 -9.14
CA PRO A 316 10.56 -15.05 -10.44
C PRO A 316 9.33 -14.15 -10.49
N GLY A 317 9.55 -12.84 -10.26
CA GLY A 317 8.53 -11.87 -9.86
C GLY A 317 7.58 -11.40 -10.96
N LYS A 318 7.79 -11.73 -12.22
CA LYS A 318 6.91 -11.22 -13.29
C LYS A 318 5.56 -11.93 -13.37
N ASP A 319 5.47 -13.09 -12.77
CA ASP A 319 4.37 -14.03 -13.00
C ASP A 319 3.92 -14.72 -11.69
N LEU A 320 4.16 -14.11 -10.51
CA LEU A 320 3.87 -14.69 -9.18
C LEU A 320 2.41 -15.11 -9.01
N ASN A 321 1.48 -14.40 -9.63
CA ASN A 321 0.06 -14.71 -9.50
C ASN A 321 -0.30 -16.08 -10.12
N TYR A 322 0.13 -16.40 -11.36
CA TYR A 322 -0.17 -17.71 -11.90
C TYR A 322 0.67 -18.81 -11.24
N GLN A 323 1.93 -18.55 -10.89
CA GLN A 323 2.76 -19.49 -10.13
C GLN A 323 2.12 -19.87 -8.80
N TRP A 324 1.47 -18.90 -8.16
CA TRP A 324 0.69 -19.13 -6.96
C TRP A 324 -0.50 -20.06 -7.22
N PHE A 325 -1.28 -19.79 -8.26
CA PHE A 325 -2.43 -20.62 -8.59
C PHE A 325 -2.01 -22.03 -9.02
N ASP A 326 -0.93 -22.16 -9.78
CA ASP A 326 -0.33 -23.46 -10.10
C ASP A 326 0.10 -24.20 -8.83
N HIS A 327 0.71 -23.50 -7.86
CA HIS A 327 1.10 -24.09 -6.59
C HIS A 327 -0.10 -24.60 -5.79
N VAL A 328 -1.17 -23.82 -5.71
CA VAL A 328 -2.42 -24.27 -5.03
C VAL A 328 -2.99 -25.53 -5.67
N ARG A 329 -2.71 -25.76 -6.95
CA ARG A 329 -3.09 -26.98 -7.72
C ARG A 329 -2.04 -28.10 -7.69
N GLY A 330 -1.03 -28.00 -6.85
CA GLY A 330 0.01 -29.02 -6.66
C GLY A 330 1.34 -28.76 -7.35
N GLY A 331 1.51 -27.58 -8.00
CA GLY A 331 2.78 -27.15 -8.57
C GLY A 331 3.79 -26.69 -7.51
N ALA A 332 5.04 -26.47 -7.92
CA ALA A 332 6.10 -25.99 -7.03
C ALA A 332 6.00 -24.46 -6.80
N LEU A 333 6.38 -24.01 -5.60
CA LEU A 333 6.72 -22.61 -5.34
C LEU A 333 8.22 -22.38 -5.57
N PRO A 334 8.63 -21.15 -5.93
CA PRO A 334 10.03 -20.77 -5.85
C PRO A 334 10.60 -21.05 -4.46
N GLU A 335 11.83 -21.58 -4.41
CA GLU A 335 12.47 -22.05 -3.16
C GLU A 335 12.55 -20.96 -2.08
N GLN A 336 12.70 -19.70 -2.51
CA GLN A 336 12.80 -18.54 -1.62
C GLN A 336 11.48 -18.19 -0.93
N ILE A 337 10.33 -18.70 -1.43
CA ILE A 337 9.01 -18.39 -0.89
C ILE A 337 8.58 -19.52 0.05
N LYS A 338 8.42 -19.22 1.34
CA LYS A 338 8.05 -20.18 2.36
C LYS A 338 6.60 -19.98 2.80
N LYS A 339 5.81 -21.04 2.83
CA LYS A 339 4.46 -21.02 3.41
C LYS A 339 4.54 -20.82 4.92
N GLY A 340 3.61 -20.03 5.47
CA GLY A 340 3.58 -19.74 6.90
C GLY A 340 4.58 -18.66 7.35
N GLU A 341 5.38 -18.14 6.43
CA GLU A 341 6.41 -17.15 6.71
C GLU A 341 6.28 -15.91 5.81
N ILE A 342 6.91 -14.82 6.23
CA ILE A 342 7.03 -13.59 5.46
C ILE A 342 8.38 -13.61 4.72
N THR A 343 8.34 -13.69 3.41
CA THR A 343 9.51 -13.49 2.53
C THR A 343 9.67 -12.01 2.25
N ARG A 344 10.74 -11.39 2.73
CA ARG A 344 10.93 -9.94 2.66
C ARG A 344 12.30 -9.54 2.15
N TYR A 345 12.34 -8.46 1.37
CA TYR A 345 13.60 -7.89 0.91
C TYR A 345 14.19 -6.95 1.97
N GLN A 346 15.45 -7.15 2.35
CA GLN A 346 16.17 -6.23 3.22
C GLN A 346 16.70 -5.05 2.41
N LEU A 347 16.18 -3.86 2.68
CA LEU A 347 16.65 -2.63 2.04
C LEU A 347 18.09 -2.33 2.45
N PHE A 348 18.89 -1.81 1.52
CA PHE A 348 20.32 -1.52 1.68
C PHE A 348 21.20 -2.74 2.03
N GLY A 349 20.59 -3.87 2.39
CA GLY A 349 21.26 -5.16 2.60
C GLY A 349 21.28 -6.04 1.35
N GLY A 350 20.37 -5.81 0.42
CA GLY A 350 20.36 -6.45 -0.90
C GLY A 350 20.01 -7.94 -0.91
N LYS A 351 19.34 -8.46 0.14
CA LYS A 351 19.02 -9.88 0.26
C LYS A 351 17.56 -10.12 0.60
N TRP A 352 17.07 -11.32 0.28
CA TRP A 352 15.78 -11.83 0.72
C TRP A 352 15.93 -12.60 2.02
N LEU A 353 15.00 -12.41 2.93
CA LEU A 353 14.95 -13.05 4.25
C LEU A 353 13.56 -13.63 4.48
N THR A 354 13.48 -14.69 5.28
CA THR A 354 12.21 -15.28 5.70
C THR A 354 12.12 -15.34 7.22
N ALA A 355 10.94 -15.10 7.77
CA ALA A 355 10.62 -15.30 9.18
C ALA A 355 9.10 -15.35 9.38
N PRO A 356 8.60 -15.88 10.52
CA PRO A 356 7.16 -15.89 10.83
C PRO A 356 6.52 -14.50 10.90
N ASP A 357 7.26 -13.50 11.40
CA ASP A 357 6.86 -12.08 11.41
C ASP A 357 8.11 -11.18 11.34
N VAL A 358 7.91 -9.90 11.06
CA VAL A 358 8.97 -8.88 11.02
C VAL A 358 9.18 -8.32 12.42
N GLY A 359 10.43 -8.36 12.87
CA GLY A 359 10.81 -7.85 14.20
C GLY A 359 10.59 -8.84 15.34
N SER A 360 10.23 -10.12 15.06
CA SER A 360 10.04 -11.13 16.10
C SER A 360 11.29 -11.41 16.97
N ASN A 361 12.47 -11.19 16.39
CA ASN A 361 13.76 -11.39 17.07
C ASN A 361 14.51 -10.07 17.32
N SER A 362 13.80 -8.94 17.27
CA SER A 362 14.43 -7.64 17.46
C SER A 362 14.46 -7.23 18.93
N VAL A 363 15.55 -6.60 19.32
CA VAL A 363 15.70 -5.92 20.61
C VAL A 363 15.37 -4.44 20.42
N VAL A 364 14.46 -3.94 21.25
CA VAL A 364 14.05 -2.53 21.17
C VAL A 364 15.06 -1.67 21.91
N GLN A 365 15.65 -0.71 21.22
CA GLN A 365 16.50 0.32 21.79
C GLN A 365 15.78 1.66 21.82
N LYS A 366 15.88 2.35 22.96
CA LYS A 366 15.28 3.67 23.16
C LYS A 366 16.31 4.75 22.88
N PHE A 367 15.90 5.80 22.14
CA PHE A 367 16.68 7.00 21.89
C PHE A 367 15.90 8.23 22.34
N TYR A 368 16.45 8.96 23.30
CA TYR A 368 15.85 10.17 23.87
C TYR A 368 16.13 11.39 22.98
N LEU A 369 15.13 12.23 22.78
CA LEU A 369 15.28 13.51 22.11
C LEU A 369 15.94 14.50 23.06
N SER A 370 17.12 15.05 22.71
CA SER A 370 17.86 15.97 23.55
C SER A 370 17.65 17.45 23.17
N GLY A 371 17.88 18.35 24.12
CA GLY A 371 17.89 19.79 23.87
C GLY A 371 18.96 20.25 22.85
N LYS A 372 20.00 19.44 22.65
CA LYS A 372 21.05 19.64 21.64
C LYS A 372 20.67 19.11 20.24
N ARG A 373 19.41 18.66 20.06
CA ARG A 373 18.91 18.07 18.80
C ARG A 373 19.62 16.77 18.40
N THR A 374 20.02 15.98 19.38
CA THR A 374 20.53 14.61 19.17
C THR A 374 19.52 13.55 19.61
N LEU A 375 19.63 12.35 19.06
CA LEU A 375 18.98 11.12 19.53
C LEU A 375 19.99 10.37 20.40
N SER A 376 19.78 10.35 21.70
CA SER A 376 20.70 9.77 22.68
C SER A 376 20.22 8.40 23.15
N ALA A 377 21.08 7.38 23.10
CA ALA A 377 20.78 6.05 23.62
C ALA A 377 20.73 5.99 25.17
N ILE A 378 21.19 7.03 25.84
CA ILE A 378 21.10 7.19 27.31
C ILE A 378 20.16 8.34 27.66
N PRO A 379 19.50 8.29 28.83
CA PRO A 379 18.66 9.39 29.30
C PRO A 379 19.39 10.74 29.27
N VAL A 380 18.69 11.79 28.91
CA VAL A 380 19.19 13.17 28.85
C VAL A 380 18.34 14.08 29.73
N GLU A 381 18.90 15.22 30.11
CA GLU A 381 18.16 16.22 30.87
C GLU A 381 16.91 16.71 30.13
N ASN A 382 15.88 17.03 30.91
CA ASN A 382 14.66 17.62 30.38
C ASN A 382 14.93 19.04 29.88
N GLY A 383 14.37 19.32 28.70
CA GLY A 383 14.42 20.63 28.07
C GLY A 383 13.17 20.87 27.23
N LYS A 384 13.12 22.02 26.57
CA LYS A 384 12.01 22.41 25.71
C LYS A 384 12.54 22.94 24.39
N ILE A 385 11.99 22.46 23.28
CA ILE A 385 12.21 23.03 21.95
C ILE A 385 10.86 23.43 21.39
N SER A 386 10.70 24.71 21.05
CA SER A 386 9.45 25.24 20.53
C SER A 386 9.61 25.71 19.07
N TYR A 387 8.52 25.60 18.32
CA TYR A 387 8.39 26.11 16.96
C TYR A 387 6.96 26.58 16.70
N ASP A 388 6.81 27.47 15.74
CA ASP A 388 5.50 27.96 15.33
C ASP A 388 5.00 27.14 14.12
N TYR A 389 3.75 26.67 14.19
CA TYR A 389 3.06 26.03 13.09
C TYR A 389 1.95 26.94 12.57
N ASP A 390 2.09 27.39 11.32
CA ASP A 390 1.06 28.11 10.57
C ASP A 390 0.42 27.18 9.52
N PRO A 391 -0.86 26.80 9.64
CA PRO A 391 -1.54 26.00 8.63
C PRO A 391 -1.55 26.59 7.22
N ARG A 392 -1.30 27.89 7.06
CA ARG A 392 -1.22 28.57 5.76
C ARG A 392 0.17 28.52 5.13
N ASN A 393 1.17 28.02 5.87
CA ASN A 393 2.53 27.81 5.40
C ASN A 393 3.06 26.44 5.85
N PRO A 394 2.41 25.32 5.43
CA PRO A 394 2.71 24.00 5.94
C PRO A 394 4.07 23.50 5.47
N ALA A 395 4.70 22.65 6.29
CA ALA A 395 5.90 21.93 5.89
C ALA A 395 5.55 20.81 4.88
N GLU A 396 6.38 20.73 3.84
CA GLU A 396 6.34 19.65 2.85
C GLU A 396 7.48 18.66 3.10
N PHE A 397 7.20 17.37 2.87
CA PHE A 397 8.20 16.32 2.89
C PHE A 397 8.22 15.57 1.57
N LYS A 398 9.39 15.11 1.14
CA LYS A 398 9.58 14.41 -0.14
C LYS A 398 9.50 12.90 0.08
N GLY A 399 8.85 12.19 -0.84
CA GLY A 399 8.76 10.73 -0.80
C GLY A 399 8.02 10.19 0.43
N GLY A 400 8.30 8.96 0.79
CA GLY A 400 7.67 8.23 1.89
C GLY A 400 6.63 7.23 1.43
N CYS A 401 5.85 6.69 2.36
CA CYS A 401 4.86 5.66 2.07
C CYS A 401 3.42 6.16 1.95
N ASP A 402 3.14 7.46 1.99
CA ASP A 402 1.77 8.00 1.84
C ASP A 402 1.44 8.52 0.44
N GLY A 403 2.24 8.20 -0.53
CA GLY A 403 1.92 8.43 -1.94
C GLY A 403 1.86 7.12 -2.70
N VAL A 404 0.93 6.99 -3.64
CA VAL A 404 0.88 5.82 -4.55
C VAL A 404 2.24 5.58 -5.19
N PHE A 405 3.06 6.62 -5.26
CA PHE A 405 4.37 6.62 -5.90
C PHE A 405 5.33 7.58 -5.18
N GLY A 406 5.42 7.46 -3.86
CA GLY A 406 6.31 8.27 -3.03
C GLY A 406 7.74 7.76 -3.08
N GLY A 407 7.92 6.53 -2.63
CA GLY A 407 9.23 5.89 -2.55
C GLY A 407 10.24 6.61 -1.66
N VAL A 408 11.47 6.15 -1.72
CA VAL A 408 12.59 6.76 -1.00
C VAL A 408 13.13 7.94 -1.80
N GLU A 409 13.08 9.13 -1.20
CA GLU A 409 13.61 10.36 -1.79
C GLU A 409 14.57 11.07 -0.83
N LEU A 410 15.49 11.83 -1.41
CA LEU A 410 16.42 12.69 -0.66
C LEU A 410 15.63 13.77 0.10
N GLN A 411 15.93 13.89 1.38
CA GLN A 411 15.37 14.91 2.26
C GLN A 411 16.24 16.16 2.28
N ASP A 412 15.63 17.28 2.60
CA ASP A 412 16.35 18.54 2.81
C ASP A 412 17.27 18.44 4.05
N ALA A 413 18.19 19.37 4.18
CA ALA A 413 19.10 19.43 5.31
C ALA A 413 18.34 19.48 6.66
N PRO A 414 18.92 18.98 7.75
CA PRO A 414 18.31 19.09 9.08
C PRO A 414 17.97 20.55 9.39
N ASN A 415 16.79 20.77 9.95
CA ASN A 415 16.31 22.12 10.33
C ASN A 415 16.31 23.13 9.19
N SER A 416 16.07 22.70 7.96
CA SER A 416 15.94 23.58 6.77
C SER A 416 14.76 24.55 6.85
N ARG A 417 13.77 24.25 7.71
CA ARG A 417 12.65 25.13 8.07
C ARG A 417 12.57 25.27 9.59
N PRO A 418 12.12 26.40 10.13
CA PRO A 418 12.01 26.60 11.59
C PRO A 418 10.94 25.71 12.23
N ASP A 419 9.97 25.21 11.47
CA ASP A 419 8.89 24.30 11.88
C ASP A 419 9.18 22.81 11.61
N ILE A 420 10.42 22.47 11.25
CA ILE A 420 10.94 21.10 11.19
C ILE A 420 12.09 20.96 12.19
N ILE A 421 11.86 20.22 13.24
CA ILE A 421 12.86 19.99 14.29
C ILE A 421 13.50 18.62 14.07
N SER A 422 14.78 18.61 13.71
CA SER A 422 15.53 17.39 13.41
C SER A 422 16.37 16.95 14.60
N PHE A 423 16.34 15.65 14.91
CA PHE A 423 17.19 14.99 15.90
C PHE A 423 17.99 13.88 15.21
N VAL A 424 19.29 13.79 15.47
CA VAL A 424 20.19 12.86 14.76
C VAL A 424 20.95 12.00 15.78
N THR A 425 21.11 10.70 15.53
CA THR A 425 21.96 9.82 16.31
C THR A 425 23.44 10.12 16.06
N ASP A 426 24.32 9.69 16.94
CA ASP A 426 25.71 9.47 16.57
C ASP A 426 25.79 8.46 15.43
N LYS A 427 26.93 8.45 14.71
CA LYS A 427 27.19 7.46 13.67
C LYS A 427 27.32 6.08 14.28
N PHE A 428 26.66 5.09 13.70
CA PHE A 428 26.78 3.72 14.18
C PHE A 428 28.21 3.18 13.97
N GLU A 429 28.76 2.58 15.00
CA GLU A 429 30.13 2.03 15.00
C GLU A 429 30.23 0.68 14.28
N LYS A 430 29.12 0.00 14.09
CA LYS A 430 28.97 -1.28 13.38
C LYS A 430 27.72 -1.29 12.51
N ASP A 431 27.65 -2.25 11.60
CA ASP A 431 26.44 -2.51 10.84
C ASP A 431 25.28 -2.90 11.76
N MET A 432 24.12 -2.31 11.55
CA MET A 432 22.90 -2.57 12.30
C MET A 432 21.77 -2.95 11.31
N VAL A 433 20.79 -3.67 11.79
CA VAL A 433 19.56 -3.94 11.03
C VAL A 433 18.37 -3.44 11.82
N LEU A 434 17.66 -2.45 11.30
CA LEU A 434 16.36 -2.08 11.82
C LEU A 434 15.32 -3.04 11.26
N GLU A 435 14.59 -3.72 12.14
CA GLU A 435 13.56 -4.68 11.75
C GLU A 435 12.35 -4.62 12.66
N GLY A 436 11.25 -4.08 12.16
CA GLY A 436 10.01 -3.93 12.91
C GLY A 436 9.41 -2.53 12.80
N ALA A 437 8.45 -2.24 13.68
CA ALA A 437 7.77 -0.95 13.78
C ALA A 437 8.49 -0.04 14.78
N CYS A 438 8.86 1.16 14.37
CA CYS A 438 9.36 2.18 15.29
C CYS A 438 8.20 2.89 15.99
N LYS A 439 8.38 3.21 17.29
CA LYS A 439 7.39 3.96 18.07
C LYS A 439 7.99 5.25 18.57
N VAL A 440 7.31 6.37 18.35
CA VAL A 440 7.73 7.68 18.83
C VAL A 440 6.76 8.13 19.90
N LYS A 441 7.26 8.41 21.09
CA LYS A 441 6.52 9.03 22.18
C LYS A 441 6.95 10.47 22.32
N LEU A 442 6.05 11.39 22.06
CA LEU A 442 6.29 12.82 22.19
C LEU A 442 5.53 13.36 23.40
N HIS A 443 6.26 13.92 24.35
CA HIS A 443 5.71 14.79 25.38
C HIS A 443 5.70 16.21 24.82
N VAL A 444 4.51 16.82 24.72
CA VAL A 444 4.31 18.06 23.99
C VAL A 444 3.45 19.05 24.75
N SER A 445 3.49 20.29 24.32
CA SER A 445 2.49 21.30 24.65
C SER A 445 2.18 22.16 23.43
N SER A 446 1.06 22.85 23.44
CA SER A 446 0.65 23.79 22.38
C SER A 446 -0.10 24.97 22.95
N THR A 447 0.10 26.16 22.41
CA THR A 447 -0.69 27.35 22.74
C THR A 447 -2.10 27.32 22.18
N ALA A 448 -2.35 26.43 21.21
CA ALA A 448 -3.67 26.24 20.61
C ALA A 448 -4.52 25.22 21.41
N PRO A 449 -5.85 25.25 21.29
CA PRO A 449 -6.74 24.26 21.94
C PRO A 449 -6.59 22.84 21.40
N ASP A 450 -6.03 22.68 20.20
CA ASP A 450 -5.58 21.42 19.59
C ASP A 450 -4.45 21.74 18.60
N SER A 451 -3.60 20.77 18.34
CA SER A 451 -2.58 20.83 17.28
C SER A 451 -2.15 19.42 16.91
N CYS A 452 -1.42 19.26 15.83
CA CYS A 452 -0.92 17.96 15.41
C CYS A 452 0.60 17.87 15.45
N PHE A 453 1.09 16.64 15.51
CA PHE A 453 2.50 16.31 15.43
C PHE A 453 2.73 15.20 14.40
N TYR A 454 3.66 15.46 13.53
CA TYR A 454 4.15 14.55 12.51
C TYR A 454 5.59 14.16 12.87
N ALA A 455 5.94 12.91 12.72
CA ALA A 455 7.29 12.42 12.91
C ALA A 455 7.74 11.60 11.70
N ARG A 456 8.97 11.81 11.23
CA ARG A 456 9.59 11.08 10.13
C ARG A 456 10.94 10.54 10.53
N LEU A 457 11.12 9.21 10.37
CA LEU A 457 12.41 8.56 10.48
C LEU A 457 13.10 8.51 9.11
N SER A 458 14.38 8.88 9.09
CA SER A 458 15.23 8.88 7.90
C SER A 458 16.57 8.24 8.22
N ILE A 459 17.24 7.68 7.18
CA ILE A 459 18.63 7.24 7.28
C ILE A 459 19.54 8.31 6.68
N VAL A 460 20.60 8.64 7.42
CA VAL A 460 21.64 9.59 7.00
C VAL A 460 22.80 8.82 6.43
N LYS A 461 23.01 8.95 5.13
CA LYS A 461 24.05 8.28 4.35
C LYS A 461 25.08 9.30 3.84
N PRO A 462 26.27 8.88 3.39
CA PRO A 462 27.27 9.81 2.83
C PRO A 462 26.77 10.65 1.66
N ASP A 463 25.87 10.10 0.85
CA ASP A 463 25.29 10.71 -0.35
C ASP A 463 23.96 11.45 -0.09
N GLY A 464 23.52 11.52 1.15
CA GLY A 464 22.32 12.26 1.55
C GLY A 464 21.42 11.53 2.54
N THR A 465 20.37 12.22 2.98
CA THR A 465 19.39 11.68 3.93
C THR A 465 18.18 11.15 3.17
N LEU A 466 17.80 9.91 3.42
CA LEU A 466 16.68 9.23 2.77
C LEU A 466 15.53 9.02 3.74
N GLY A 467 14.34 9.53 3.40
CA GLY A 467 13.14 9.34 4.21
C GLY A 467 12.61 7.91 4.14
N LEU A 468 12.32 7.31 5.29
CA LEU A 468 11.90 5.90 5.39
C LEU A 468 10.46 5.74 5.83
N ARG A 469 10.13 6.20 7.03
CA ARG A 469 8.83 6.01 7.68
C ARG A 469 8.37 7.27 8.39
N HIS A 470 7.06 7.37 8.53
CA HIS A 470 6.45 8.47 9.26
C HIS A 470 5.13 8.06 9.91
N ASP A 471 4.64 8.94 10.79
CA ASP A 471 3.29 8.90 11.33
C ASP A 471 2.86 10.32 11.75
N ILE A 472 1.55 10.52 11.91
CA ILE A 472 0.94 11.79 12.30
C ILE A 472 -0.21 11.55 13.27
N ASP A 473 -0.39 12.44 14.23
CA ASP A 473 -1.55 12.43 15.13
C ASP A 473 -1.80 13.84 15.70
N SER A 474 -3.01 14.07 16.23
CA SER A 474 -3.35 15.30 16.96
C SER A 474 -3.41 15.09 18.48
N ILE A 475 -3.21 16.18 19.22
CA ILE A 475 -3.26 16.14 20.67
C ILE A 475 -4.63 15.66 21.14
N CYS A 476 -5.72 16.26 20.66
CA CYS A 476 -7.05 15.99 21.16
C CYS A 476 -7.61 14.64 20.78
N ARG A 477 -7.08 13.98 19.72
CA ARG A 477 -7.48 12.61 19.39
C ARG A 477 -7.08 11.63 20.51
N THR A 478 -5.92 11.81 21.09
CA THR A 478 -5.38 10.96 22.16
C THR A 478 -5.61 11.54 23.56
N ASN A 479 -5.80 12.85 23.66
CA ASN A 479 -6.00 13.56 24.92
C ASN A 479 -7.22 14.51 24.78
N PRO A 480 -8.48 14.01 24.78
CA PRO A 480 -9.68 14.81 24.48
C PRO A 480 -9.84 16.02 25.42
N GLU A 481 -9.43 15.89 26.68
CA GLU A 481 -9.51 16.94 27.71
C GLU A 481 -8.39 17.98 27.63
N PHE A 482 -7.51 17.88 26.63
CA PHE A 482 -6.38 18.83 26.50
C PHE A 482 -6.90 20.28 26.44
N LYS A 483 -6.18 21.16 27.13
CA LYS A 483 -6.38 22.61 27.12
C LYS A 483 -5.13 23.31 26.62
N ALA A 484 -5.30 24.43 25.94
CA ALA A 484 -4.19 25.26 25.48
C ALA A 484 -3.17 25.53 26.60
N ASN A 485 -1.88 25.47 26.26
CA ASN A 485 -0.73 25.57 27.17
C ASN A 485 -0.55 24.39 28.13
N GLY A 486 -1.41 23.36 28.10
CA GLY A 486 -1.23 22.12 28.84
C GLY A 486 -0.15 21.24 28.23
N GLU A 487 0.26 20.22 28.98
CA GLU A 487 1.11 19.14 28.47
C GLU A 487 0.26 17.94 28.04
N ALA A 488 0.69 17.23 27.01
CA ALA A 488 0.07 16.03 26.51
C ALA A 488 1.11 15.02 26.04
N VAL A 489 0.69 13.78 25.83
CA VAL A 489 1.52 12.73 25.25
C VAL A 489 0.89 12.28 23.93
N ILE A 490 1.70 12.18 22.89
CA ILE A 490 1.33 11.65 21.59
C ILE A 490 2.19 10.42 21.31
N ASP A 491 1.52 9.31 21.02
CA ASP A 491 2.16 8.06 20.62
C ASP A 491 1.97 7.86 19.10
N LEU A 492 3.08 7.82 18.36
CA LEU A 492 3.11 7.57 16.93
C LEU A 492 3.71 6.20 16.66
N THR A 493 3.04 5.39 15.82
CA THR A 493 3.53 4.05 15.47
C THR A 493 3.75 3.97 13.96
N MET A 494 5.00 3.99 13.55
CA MET A 494 5.38 3.89 12.15
C MET A 494 5.17 2.46 11.63
N ALA A 495 4.84 2.32 10.34
CA ALA A 495 4.73 1.01 9.70
C ALA A 495 6.02 0.18 9.86
N PRO A 496 5.92 -1.16 9.97
CA PRO A 496 7.10 -2.02 10.04
C PRO A 496 8.05 -1.80 8.87
N HIS A 497 9.34 -2.05 9.11
CA HIS A 497 10.39 -1.93 8.11
C HIS A 497 11.48 -2.98 8.30
N ASN A 498 12.30 -3.20 7.26
CA ASN A 498 13.54 -3.95 7.34
C ASN A 498 14.60 -3.30 6.46
N PHE A 499 15.63 -2.73 7.07
CA PHE A 499 16.76 -2.16 6.35
C PHE A 499 18.06 -2.24 7.14
N LYS A 500 19.15 -2.33 6.38
CA LYS A 500 20.50 -2.29 6.91
C LYS A 500 20.96 -0.84 7.07
N ILE A 501 21.59 -0.55 8.20
CA ILE A 501 22.32 0.68 8.49
C ILE A 501 23.79 0.29 8.49
N ALA A 502 24.60 0.85 7.62
CA ALA A 502 26.02 0.55 7.58
C ALA A 502 26.78 1.32 8.66
N ARG A 503 27.94 0.79 9.05
CA ARG A 503 28.88 1.52 9.90
C ARG A 503 29.17 2.90 9.33
N GLY A 504 29.13 3.93 10.18
CA GLY A 504 29.35 5.33 9.81
C GLY A 504 28.09 6.06 9.32
N GLU A 505 26.96 5.39 9.14
CA GLU A 505 25.67 6.00 8.88
C GLU A 505 24.98 6.39 10.20
N ALA A 506 23.90 7.17 10.12
CA ALA A 506 23.12 7.61 11.28
C ALA A 506 21.61 7.58 10.98
N LEU A 507 20.80 7.72 12.02
CA LEU A 507 19.35 7.92 11.90
C LEU A 507 18.98 9.35 12.25
N ARG A 508 17.98 9.89 11.56
CA ARG A 508 17.39 11.20 11.81
C ARG A 508 15.90 11.08 12.02
N LEU A 509 15.42 11.68 13.10
CA LEU A 509 13.99 11.89 13.35
C LEU A 509 13.67 13.37 13.15
N ASP A 510 12.78 13.66 12.19
CA ASP A 510 12.22 14.99 12.02
C ASP A 510 10.84 15.03 12.67
N VAL A 511 10.57 16.08 13.44
CA VAL A 511 9.26 16.38 14.03
C VAL A 511 8.76 17.71 13.49
N SER A 512 7.49 17.74 13.05
CA SER A 512 6.79 18.91 12.53
C SER A 512 5.30 18.82 12.90
N SER A 513 4.49 19.75 12.40
CA SER A 513 3.03 19.75 12.58
C SER A 513 2.27 19.66 11.26
N SER A 514 2.93 19.27 10.18
CA SER A 514 2.31 19.00 8.89
C SER A 514 3.18 18.09 8.04
N CYS A 515 2.57 17.42 7.07
CA CYS A 515 3.21 16.74 5.95
C CYS A 515 2.35 16.97 4.70
N TRP A 516 2.39 18.20 4.22
CA TRP A 516 1.63 18.63 3.05
C TRP A 516 2.30 18.14 1.76
N PRO A 517 1.54 17.74 0.75
CA PRO A 517 0.08 17.54 0.70
C PRO A 517 -0.35 16.10 0.98
N PHE A 518 0.49 15.28 1.64
CA PHE A 518 0.15 13.87 1.91
C PHE A 518 -1.07 13.77 2.81
N PHE A 519 -1.08 14.53 3.91
CA PHE A 519 -2.20 14.61 4.84
C PHE A 519 -2.93 15.94 4.73
N GLN A 520 -4.21 15.95 5.10
CA GLN A 520 -4.96 17.18 5.28
C GLN A 520 -4.32 18.05 6.36
N LEU A 521 -4.49 19.37 6.25
CA LEU A 521 -3.96 20.32 7.21
C LEU A 521 -4.79 20.32 8.50
N HIS A 522 -4.12 20.59 9.62
CA HIS A 522 -4.75 20.81 10.92
C HIS A 522 -4.90 22.33 11.18
N SER A 523 -6.10 22.77 11.51
CA SER A 523 -6.44 24.19 11.69
C SER A 523 -5.92 24.80 13.00
N ASN A 524 -5.46 23.96 13.95
CA ASN A 524 -5.17 24.27 15.34
C ASN A 524 -6.43 24.55 16.19
N TYR A 525 -7.61 24.08 15.73
CA TYR A 525 -8.86 24.05 16.50
C TYR A 525 -9.32 22.61 16.72
N LYS A 526 -10.09 22.37 17.81
CA LYS A 526 -10.69 21.07 18.10
C LYS A 526 -11.77 20.68 17.07
N GLY A 527 -11.98 19.38 16.91
CA GLY A 527 -13.06 18.82 16.11
C GLY A 527 -12.64 18.42 14.71
N ASN A 528 -13.62 18.12 13.85
CA ASN A 528 -13.37 17.66 12.49
C ASN A 528 -12.68 18.76 11.66
N GLN A 529 -11.47 18.47 11.21
CA GLN A 529 -10.61 19.42 10.49
C GLN A 529 -11.16 19.80 9.11
N ALA A 530 -11.98 18.94 8.49
CA ALA A 530 -12.60 19.26 7.22
C ALA A 530 -13.70 20.34 7.31
N LEU A 531 -14.28 20.51 8.49
CA LEU A 531 -15.36 21.49 8.76
C LEU A 531 -14.83 22.82 9.30
N GLN A 532 -13.54 22.91 9.64
CA GLN A 532 -12.97 24.14 10.19
C GLN A 532 -12.96 25.26 9.15
N THR A 533 -13.48 26.42 9.53
CA THR A 533 -13.54 27.63 8.69
C THR A 533 -12.43 28.64 9.01
N LYS A 534 -11.73 28.43 10.12
CA LYS A 534 -10.68 29.32 10.62
C LYS A 534 -9.42 28.53 10.92
N THR A 535 -8.29 29.19 10.86
CA THR A 535 -6.99 28.68 11.29
C THR A 535 -6.34 29.65 12.26
N GLN A 536 -5.46 29.14 13.09
CA GLN A 536 -4.59 29.95 13.92
C GLN A 536 -3.17 29.40 13.92
N VAL A 537 -2.19 30.26 14.14
CA VAL A 537 -0.82 29.84 14.40
C VAL A 537 -0.76 29.25 15.81
N SER A 538 -0.09 28.10 15.96
CA SER A 538 0.19 27.50 17.27
C SER A 538 1.69 27.51 17.53
N ARG A 539 2.08 27.84 18.76
CA ARG A 539 3.42 27.58 19.24
C ARG A 539 3.43 26.20 19.88
N ASN A 540 4.05 25.26 19.18
CA ASN A 540 4.16 23.87 19.61
C ASN A 540 5.52 23.64 20.28
N THR A 541 5.53 22.84 21.34
CA THR A 541 6.74 22.57 22.14
C THR A 541 6.92 21.07 22.29
N ILE A 542 8.13 20.59 22.03
CA ILE A 542 8.60 19.24 22.33
C ILE A 542 9.34 19.29 23.67
N ILE A 543 8.95 18.46 24.63
CA ILE A 543 9.62 18.31 25.92
C ILE A 543 10.70 17.24 25.75
N THR A 544 11.93 17.68 25.54
CA THR A 544 13.09 16.79 25.38
C THR A 544 13.44 16.11 26.69
N GLY A 545 14.15 14.98 26.64
CA GLY A 545 14.42 14.13 27.80
C GLY A 545 13.26 13.21 28.16
N LYS A 546 12.01 13.72 28.12
CA LYS A 546 10.80 12.89 28.24
C LYS A 546 10.40 12.22 26.93
N SER A 547 10.62 12.89 25.79
CA SER A 547 10.32 12.39 24.45
C SER A 547 11.39 11.44 23.95
N PHE A 548 10.98 10.37 23.24
CA PHE A 548 11.90 9.36 22.72
C PHE A 548 11.33 8.63 21.51
N ILE A 549 12.22 7.96 20.77
CA ILE A 549 11.86 6.95 19.77
C ILE A 549 12.37 5.57 20.22
N GLU A 550 11.54 4.55 20.06
CA GLU A 550 11.87 3.14 20.22
C GLU A 550 12.13 2.53 18.85
N ILE A 551 13.32 1.98 18.66
CA ILE A 551 13.77 1.39 17.40
C ILE A 551 14.08 -0.08 17.62
N PRO A 552 13.43 -1.00 16.92
CA PRO A 552 13.72 -2.42 16.97
C PRO A 552 14.94 -2.75 16.10
N PHE A 553 16.00 -3.28 16.71
CA PHE A 553 17.17 -3.79 16.01
C PHE A 553 17.21 -5.30 16.09
N SER A 554 17.38 -5.96 14.96
CA SER A 554 17.76 -7.36 14.91
C SER A 554 19.29 -7.48 14.85
N GLU A 555 19.82 -8.58 15.41
CA GLU A 555 21.22 -8.90 15.20
C GLU A 555 21.48 -9.04 13.69
N SER A 556 22.57 -8.45 13.22
CA SER A 556 23.02 -8.60 11.84
C SER A 556 23.18 -10.10 11.56
N GLY A 557 22.23 -10.69 10.83
CA GLY A 557 22.03 -12.11 10.70
C GLY A 557 23.33 -12.93 10.62
N GLY A 558 23.61 -13.61 11.69
CA GLY A 558 24.40 -14.80 11.61
C GLY A 558 23.63 -15.80 10.72
N GLU A 559 24.22 -16.18 9.64
CA GLU A 559 23.81 -17.35 8.90
C GLU A 559 23.75 -18.52 9.88
N LYS A 560 22.55 -19.05 10.15
CA LYS A 560 22.38 -20.37 10.73
C LYS A 560 22.10 -21.34 9.60
#